data_590c10eba528a9c5d27e0b83be2b2def
#
_entry.id   590c10eba528a9c5d27e0b83be2b2def
#
_cell.length_a   1.000
_cell.length_b   1.000
_cell.length_c   1.000
_cell.angle_alpha   90.00
_cell.angle_beta   90.00
_cell.angle_gamma   90.00
#
_symmetry.space_group_name_H-M   'P 1'
#
loop_
_entity.id
_entity.type
_entity.pdbx_description
1 polymer ?
#
loop_
_entity_poly.entity_id
_entity_poly.type
_entity_poly.pdbx_seq_one_letter_code
_entity_poly.pdbx_strand_id
1 'polypeptide(L)'
;MTAHDRPLAAPTVVAFDLDDTLVTPKHGGKFARDANDWQWLYPCVPDKIRALAATPDVKVAIMSNQKGVSEGKTTHADVQGRLEQVARALGVPLQCFYATADDLYRKPRLGMWRWCAEAHNGGVPLDLAKCLYVGDAAGRPKRPGHKKDFSAGDVRFAANVGIPFQVPEEFFLNDPAQRYHVCPGPPLDRMLEVAAAKRVPPPSGAHPEVVVLVGPPASGKSTLAANHAWFPPATHTIVNQDTLKTKDRCIKAASAALAAGQSVVVDATNKNVATRLDWVQLAVRAGVPARAV
;
A
#
# COMPACT_ATOMS: atom_id res chain seq x y z
N MET A 1 3.02 34.21 -16.89
CA MET A 1 1.87 33.31 -17.08
C MET A 1 1.93 32.78 -18.49
N THR A 2 2.49 31.63 -18.68
CA THR A 2 2.49 30.92 -19.96
C THR A 2 1.12 30.29 -20.17
N ALA A 3 0.73 29.95 -21.40
CA ALA A 3 -0.56 29.35 -21.74
C ALA A 3 -0.91 28.02 -20.99
N HIS A 4 -0.02 27.55 -20.12
CA HIS A 4 -0.16 26.37 -19.30
C HIS A 4 -0.80 26.63 -17.90
N ASP A 5 -1.07 27.88 -17.55
CA ASP A 5 -1.54 28.26 -16.18
C ASP A 5 -3.07 28.26 -15.99
N ARG A 6 -3.85 27.84 -16.96
CA ARG A 6 -5.29 27.65 -16.74
C ARG A 6 -5.52 26.34 -16.00
N PRO A 7 -6.24 26.35 -14.87
CA PRO A 7 -6.63 25.11 -14.22
C PRO A 7 -7.45 24.29 -15.23
N LEU A 8 -6.89 23.15 -15.61
CA LEU A 8 -7.60 22.18 -16.44
C LEU A 8 -8.72 21.60 -15.58
N ALA A 9 -9.93 22.06 -15.78
CA ALA A 9 -11.12 21.56 -15.11
C ALA A 9 -11.86 20.63 -16.05
N ALA A 10 -12.05 19.38 -15.65
CA ALA A 10 -12.78 18.38 -16.46
C ALA A 10 -13.43 17.33 -15.54
N PRO A 11 -14.59 16.79 -15.92
CA PRO A 11 -15.23 15.71 -15.17
C PRO A 11 -14.48 14.39 -15.28
N THR A 12 -13.61 14.22 -16.29
CA THR A 12 -12.84 12.99 -16.51
C THR A 12 -11.34 13.26 -16.38
N VAL A 13 -10.67 12.52 -15.52
CA VAL A 13 -9.21 12.55 -15.36
C VAL A 13 -8.64 11.22 -15.83
N VAL A 14 -7.74 11.27 -16.81
CA VAL A 14 -6.87 10.14 -17.14
C VAL A 14 -5.48 10.45 -16.64
N ALA A 15 -5.09 9.73 -15.59
CA ALA A 15 -3.82 9.95 -14.90
C ALA A 15 -2.82 8.82 -15.20
N PHE A 16 -1.55 9.18 -15.29
CA PHE A 16 -0.45 8.30 -15.63
C PHE A 16 0.63 8.34 -14.56
N ASP A 17 1.25 7.20 -14.27
CA ASP A 17 2.59 7.23 -13.69
C ASP A 17 3.59 7.78 -14.72
N LEU A 18 4.79 8.13 -14.28
CA LEU A 18 5.85 8.66 -15.14
C LEU A 18 6.81 7.56 -15.57
N ASP A 19 7.52 7.00 -14.59
CA ASP A 19 8.64 6.07 -14.81
C ASP A 19 8.11 4.68 -15.21
N ASP A 20 8.69 4.08 -16.25
CA ASP A 20 8.24 2.80 -16.84
C ASP A 20 6.75 2.78 -17.29
N THR A 21 6.13 3.97 -17.40
CA THR A 21 4.77 4.17 -17.90
C THR A 21 4.75 5.10 -19.11
N LEU A 22 5.18 6.35 -18.95
CA LEU A 22 5.32 7.30 -20.06
C LEU A 22 6.75 7.29 -20.60
N VAL A 23 7.72 7.23 -19.71
CA VAL A 23 9.16 7.31 -20.03
C VAL A 23 9.94 6.21 -19.34
N THR A 24 11.14 5.94 -19.89
CA THR A 24 12.14 5.06 -19.30
C THR A 24 13.52 5.70 -19.44
N PRO A 25 14.52 5.38 -18.58
CA PRO A 25 15.86 5.94 -18.69
C PRO A 25 16.56 5.58 -20.01
N LYS A 26 17.19 6.56 -20.67
CA LYS A 26 17.96 6.34 -21.92
C LYS A 26 19.09 5.35 -21.75
N HIS A 27 19.74 5.36 -20.58
CA HIS A 27 20.88 4.49 -20.31
C HIS A 27 20.50 3.03 -19.98
N GLY A 28 19.20 2.68 -20.03
CA GLY A 28 18.69 1.32 -19.76
C GLY A 28 18.75 0.88 -18.30
N GLY A 29 19.11 1.76 -17.38
CA GLY A 29 19.05 1.50 -15.92
C GLY A 29 17.63 1.58 -15.38
N LYS A 30 17.50 1.33 -14.07
CA LYS A 30 16.18 1.32 -13.41
C LYS A 30 15.66 2.72 -13.07
N PHE A 31 16.54 3.68 -12.81
CA PHE A 31 16.19 5.05 -12.41
C PHE A 31 16.97 6.04 -13.24
N ALA A 32 16.33 7.13 -13.63
CA ALA A 32 16.97 8.22 -14.34
C ALA A 32 18.10 8.84 -13.48
N ARG A 33 19.22 9.18 -14.10
CA ARG A 33 20.41 9.77 -13.45
C ARG A 33 20.25 11.26 -13.22
N ASP A 34 19.58 11.93 -14.16
CA ASP A 34 19.35 13.38 -14.16
C ASP A 34 18.07 13.73 -14.93
N ALA A 35 17.81 15.03 -15.10
CA ALA A 35 16.64 15.54 -15.81
C ALA A 35 16.61 15.18 -17.31
N ASN A 36 17.73 14.84 -17.94
CA ASN A 36 17.82 14.57 -19.39
C ASN A 36 17.82 13.07 -19.72
N ASP A 37 17.93 12.22 -18.69
CA ASP A 37 18.06 10.78 -18.85
C ASP A 37 16.68 10.11 -18.95
N TRP A 38 15.96 10.42 -20.04
CA TRP A 38 14.66 9.82 -20.32
C TRP A 38 14.41 9.71 -21.83
N GLN A 39 13.63 8.73 -22.20
CA GLN A 39 13.04 8.54 -23.53
C GLN A 39 11.62 8.00 -23.38
N TRP A 40 10.82 8.10 -24.42
CA TRP A 40 9.48 7.50 -24.39
C TRP A 40 9.54 5.99 -24.18
N LEU A 41 8.67 5.45 -23.33
CA LEU A 41 8.56 4.00 -23.12
C LEU A 41 8.23 3.30 -24.44
N TYR A 42 7.26 3.86 -25.19
CA TYR A 42 6.89 3.42 -26.53
C TYR A 42 6.84 4.62 -27.49
N PRO A 43 7.19 4.44 -28.77
CA PRO A 43 7.12 5.52 -29.77
C PRO A 43 5.73 6.16 -29.90
N CYS A 44 4.66 5.41 -29.62
CA CYS A 44 3.26 5.88 -29.73
C CYS A 44 2.78 6.71 -28.52
N VAL A 45 3.55 6.80 -27.45
CA VAL A 45 3.15 7.52 -26.22
C VAL A 45 2.74 8.97 -26.52
N PRO A 46 3.55 9.81 -27.21
CA PRO A 46 3.18 11.21 -27.45
C PRO A 46 1.86 11.35 -28.22
N ASP A 47 1.68 10.56 -29.26
CA ASP A 47 0.49 10.68 -30.12
C ASP A 47 -0.78 10.24 -29.39
N LYS A 48 -0.70 9.17 -28.62
CA LYS A 48 -1.84 8.74 -27.80
C LYS A 48 -2.21 9.75 -26.70
N ILE A 49 -1.22 10.35 -26.05
CA ILE A 49 -1.47 11.40 -25.04
C ILE A 49 -2.06 12.66 -25.69
N ARG A 50 -1.56 13.07 -26.85
CA ARG A 50 -2.12 14.22 -27.61
C ARG A 50 -3.57 13.97 -28.02
N ALA A 51 -3.88 12.80 -28.56
CA ALA A 51 -5.23 12.41 -28.92
C ALA A 51 -6.16 12.43 -27.70
N LEU A 52 -5.70 11.91 -26.57
CA LEU A 52 -6.45 11.91 -25.32
C LEU A 52 -6.71 13.34 -24.82
N ALA A 53 -5.69 14.21 -24.82
CA ALA A 53 -5.82 15.61 -24.40
C ALA A 53 -6.70 16.47 -25.32
N ALA A 54 -6.90 16.03 -26.57
CA ALA A 54 -7.84 16.65 -27.50
C ALA A 54 -9.29 16.19 -27.30
N THR A 55 -9.53 15.15 -26.47
CA THR A 55 -10.88 14.67 -26.19
C THR A 55 -11.62 15.66 -25.29
N PRO A 56 -12.85 16.10 -25.64
CA PRO A 56 -13.64 16.99 -24.78
C PRO A 56 -13.82 16.41 -23.38
N ASP A 57 -13.84 17.29 -22.39
CA ASP A 57 -14.08 16.95 -20.98
C ASP A 57 -13.07 15.96 -20.36
N VAL A 58 -11.91 15.81 -20.99
CA VAL A 58 -10.80 14.97 -20.48
C VAL A 58 -9.62 15.85 -20.08
N LYS A 59 -9.14 15.59 -18.87
CA LYS A 59 -7.91 16.15 -18.29
C LYS A 59 -6.84 15.08 -18.20
N VAL A 60 -5.65 15.38 -18.69
CA VAL A 60 -4.47 14.52 -18.55
C VAL A 60 -3.68 14.95 -17.31
N ALA A 61 -3.30 13.99 -16.47
CA ALA A 61 -2.45 14.24 -15.31
C ALA A 61 -1.31 13.20 -15.21
N ILE A 62 -0.18 13.62 -14.64
CA ILE A 62 0.91 12.73 -14.24
C ILE A 62 0.94 12.67 -12.72
N MET A 63 0.97 11.45 -12.14
CA MET A 63 1.05 11.24 -10.69
C MET A 63 2.15 10.23 -10.37
N SER A 64 3.32 10.71 -9.95
CA SER A 64 4.53 9.91 -9.81
C SER A 64 5.07 9.82 -8.39
N ASN A 65 5.63 8.66 -8.03
CA ASN A 65 6.31 8.42 -6.76
C ASN A 65 7.82 8.67 -6.91
N GLN A 66 8.33 9.79 -6.38
CA GLN A 66 9.72 10.24 -6.49
C GLN A 66 10.43 10.27 -5.11
N LYS A 67 10.29 9.19 -4.33
CA LYS A 67 10.90 9.07 -2.99
C LYS A 67 12.43 9.21 -2.99
N GLY A 68 13.08 8.98 -4.13
CA GLY A 68 14.50 9.20 -4.30
C GLY A 68 14.98 10.60 -3.86
N VAL A 69 14.08 11.60 -3.89
CA VAL A 69 14.39 12.96 -3.42
C VAL A 69 14.63 12.97 -1.91
N SER A 70 13.74 12.43 -1.09
CA SER A 70 13.93 12.34 0.37
C SER A 70 15.06 11.39 0.78
N GLU A 71 15.46 10.46 -0.10
CA GLU A 71 16.58 9.55 0.13
C GLU A 71 17.91 10.10 -0.37
N GLY A 72 17.95 11.32 -0.93
CA GLY A 72 19.16 11.95 -1.47
C GLY A 72 19.72 11.28 -2.74
N LYS A 73 18.92 10.46 -3.44
CA LYS A 73 19.30 9.73 -4.65
C LYS A 73 19.10 10.54 -5.94
N THR A 74 18.24 11.53 -5.89
CA THR A 74 17.94 12.50 -6.94
C THR A 74 17.55 13.82 -6.32
N THR A 75 17.49 14.88 -7.09
CA THR A 75 17.11 16.21 -6.60
C THR A 75 15.71 16.61 -7.04
N HIS A 76 15.11 17.58 -6.36
CA HIS A 76 13.87 18.22 -6.83
C HIS A 76 14.03 18.81 -8.23
N ALA A 77 15.20 19.45 -8.50
CA ALA A 77 15.49 20.05 -9.79
C ALA A 77 15.52 19.03 -10.92
N ASP A 78 16.10 17.83 -10.68
CA ASP A 78 16.13 16.76 -11.69
C ASP A 78 14.73 16.23 -11.99
N VAL A 79 13.92 15.98 -10.95
CA VAL A 79 12.54 15.48 -11.12
C VAL A 79 11.68 16.52 -11.84
N GLN A 80 11.73 17.79 -11.39
CA GLN A 80 10.98 18.87 -12.00
C GLN A 80 11.41 19.12 -13.44
N GLY A 81 12.72 19.21 -13.69
CA GLY A 81 13.29 19.41 -15.03
C GLY A 81 12.88 18.31 -16.00
N ARG A 82 12.84 17.04 -15.54
CA ARG A 82 12.38 15.91 -16.35
C ARG A 82 10.88 16.03 -16.66
N LEU A 83 10.04 16.33 -15.68
CA LEU A 83 8.61 16.55 -15.91
C LEU A 83 8.33 17.70 -16.86
N GLU A 84 9.07 18.82 -16.75
CA GLU A 84 8.94 19.96 -17.65
C GLU A 84 9.35 19.61 -19.08
N GLN A 85 10.43 18.82 -19.26
CA GLN A 85 10.85 18.35 -20.59
C GLN A 85 9.80 17.40 -21.20
N VAL A 86 9.26 16.45 -20.42
CA VAL A 86 8.18 15.55 -20.86
C VAL A 86 6.93 16.35 -21.24
N ALA A 87 6.50 17.30 -20.40
CA ALA A 87 5.34 18.14 -20.67
C ALA A 87 5.53 18.98 -21.96
N ARG A 88 6.71 19.57 -22.13
CA ARG A 88 7.07 20.34 -23.34
C ARG A 88 7.08 19.46 -24.59
N ALA A 89 7.63 18.24 -24.50
CA ALA A 89 7.68 17.30 -25.62
C ALA A 89 6.27 16.77 -26.00
N LEU A 90 5.38 16.62 -25.03
CA LEU A 90 3.96 16.31 -25.30
C LEU A 90 3.24 17.48 -25.97
N GLY A 91 3.53 18.71 -25.59
CA GLY A 91 2.92 19.92 -26.19
C GLY A 91 1.43 20.05 -25.92
N VAL A 92 0.91 19.42 -24.86
CA VAL A 92 -0.50 19.49 -24.45
C VAL A 92 -0.63 20.01 -23.02
N PRO A 93 -1.77 20.63 -22.68
CA PRO A 93 -2.05 20.98 -21.30
C PRO A 93 -2.13 19.73 -20.43
N LEU A 94 -1.34 19.68 -19.36
CA LEU A 94 -1.37 18.60 -18.38
C LEU A 94 -0.96 19.11 -16.99
N GLN A 95 -1.31 18.37 -15.96
CA GLN A 95 -0.88 18.65 -14.58
C GLN A 95 0.03 17.53 -14.09
N CYS A 96 1.08 17.91 -13.35
CA CYS A 96 2.03 16.97 -12.77
C CYS A 96 2.00 17.04 -11.25
N PHE A 97 1.83 15.90 -10.61
CA PHE A 97 1.89 15.71 -9.17
C PHE A 97 2.98 14.67 -8.87
N TYR A 98 3.85 14.92 -7.91
CA TYR A 98 4.84 13.92 -7.51
C TYR A 98 5.11 13.93 -6.01
N ALA A 99 5.15 12.74 -5.43
CA ALA A 99 5.42 12.53 -4.01
C ALA A 99 6.92 12.29 -3.79
N THR A 100 7.56 13.13 -2.99
CA THR A 100 9.02 13.07 -2.77
C THR A 100 9.41 12.33 -1.51
N ALA A 101 8.43 11.96 -0.68
CA ALA A 101 8.63 11.25 0.59
C ALA A 101 7.64 10.08 0.74
N ASP A 102 7.75 9.34 1.84
CA ASP A 102 6.77 8.31 2.21
C ASP A 102 5.69 8.90 3.12
N ASP A 103 4.87 9.77 2.53
CA ASP A 103 3.82 10.54 3.18
C ASP A 103 2.43 10.26 2.60
N LEU A 104 1.44 11.10 2.91
CA LEU A 104 0.06 11.00 2.44
C LEU A 104 -0.09 11.10 0.92
N TYR A 105 0.87 11.71 0.22
CA TYR A 105 0.82 11.89 -1.23
C TYR A 105 1.34 10.70 -2.00
N ARG A 106 2.21 9.86 -1.36
CA ARG A 106 2.80 8.70 -2.03
C ARG A 106 1.76 7.61 -2.34
N LYS A 107 1.63 7.22 -3.61
CA LYS A 107 0.82 6.06 -4.03
C LYS A 107 1.24 4.80 -3.27
N PRO A 108 0.29 4.00 -2.76
CA PRO A 108 -1.15 3.96 -3.08
C PRO A 108 -2.04 4.88 -2.23
N ARG A 109 -1.50 5.80 -1.42
CA ARG A 109 -2.31 6.77 -0.66
C ARG A 109 -2.89 7.84 -1.58
N LEU A 110 -4.01 8.44 -1.19
CA LEU A 110 -4.86 9.25 -2.06
C LEU A 110 -4.46 10.73 -2.17
N GLY A 111 -3.39 11.18 -1.52
CA GLY A 111 -3.07 12.61 -1.40
C GLY A 111 -2.94 13.33 -2.75
N MET A 112 -2.22 12.76 -3.73
CA MET A 112 -2.09 13.37 -5.06
C MET A 112 -3.42 13.44 -5.80
N TRP A 113 -4.25 12.37 -5.72
CA TRP A 113 -5.57 12.37 -6.35
C TRP A 113 -6.50 13.42 -5.75
N ARG A 114 -6.59 13.45 -4.42
CA ARG A 114 -7.41 14.46 -3.72
C ARG A 114 -6.98 15.87 -4.06
N TRP A 115 -5.70 16.13 -4.08
CA TRP A 115 -5.18 17.45 -4.46
C TRP A 115 -5.52 17.80 -5.91
N CYS A 116 -5.40 16.86 -6.85
CA CYS A 116 -5.86 17.03 -8.22
C CYS A 116 -7.36 17.33 -8.31
N ALA A 117 -8.19 16.57 -7.59
CA ALA A 117 -9.64 16.66 -7.65
C ALA A 117 -10.20 17.93 -6.95
N GLU A 118 -9.70 18.20 -5.74
CA GLU A 118 -10.27 19.21 -4.85
C GLU A 118 -9.68 20.60 -5.10
N ALA A 119 -8.34 20.69 -5.26
CA ALA A 119 -7.64 21.98 -5.39
C ALA A 119 -7.35 22.39 -6.84
N HIS A 120 -7.25 21.42 -7.75
CA HIS A 120 -6.75 21.66 -9.11
C HIS A 120 -7.73 21.22 -10.21
N ASN A 121 -9.01 21.08 -9.90
CA ASN A 121 -10.07 20.76 -10.88
C ASN A 121 -11.14 21.87 -11.00
N GLY A 122 -10.85 23.08 -10.54
CA GLY A 122 -11.74 24.25 -10.70
C GLY A 122 -13.15 24.06 -10.11
N GLY A 123 -13.33 23.17 -9.12
CA GLY A 123 -14.62 22.85 -8.53
C GLY A 123 -15.49 21.90 -9.37
N VAL A 124 -15.02 21.41 -10.52
CA VAL A 124 -15.75 20.46 -11.34
C VAL A 124 -15.69 19.06 -10.70
N PRO A 125 -16.84 18.45 -10.37
CA PRO A 125 -16.86 17.10 -9.80
C PRO A 125 -16.38 16.06 -10.82
N LEU A 126 -15.67 15.05 -10.32
CA LEU A 126 -15.16 13.95 -11.16
C LEU A 126 -16.20 12.84 -11.33
N ASP A 127 -16.36 12.37 -12.57
CA ASP A 127 -17.05 11.13 -12.90
C ASP A 127 -16.04 9.96 -12.81
N LEU A 128 -15.95 9.33 -11.63
CA LEU A 128 -14.96 8.29 -11.37
C LEU A 128 -15.09 7.09 -12.31
N ALA A 129 -16.29 6.81 -12.84
CA ALA A 129 -16.50 5.71 -13.77
C ALA A 129 -15.82 5.95 -15.14
N LYS A 130 -15.60 7.21 -15.50
CA LYS A 130 -14.91 7.61 -16.73
C LYS A 130 -13.43 7.92 -16.52
N CYS A 131 -13.01 8.10 -15.28
CA CYS A 131 -11.62 8.30 -14.96
C CYS A 131 -10.81 7.00 -15.16
N LEU A 132 -9.50 7.13 -15.38
CA LEU A 132 -8.60 6.00 -15.59
C LEU A 132 -7.25 6.31 -14.97
N TYR A 133 -6.62 5.31 -14.40
CA TYR A 133 -5.22 5.37 -14.02
C TYR A 133 -4.39 4.36 -14.83
N VAL A 134 -3.28 4.81 -15.40
CA VAL A 134 -2.35 3.98 -16.15
C VAL A 134 -1.00 3.95 -15.44
N GLY A 135 -0.45 2.75 -15.17
CA GLY A 135 0.83 2.60 -14.48
C GLY A 135 1.41 1.20 -14.58
N ASP A 136 2.74 1.09 -14.42
CA ASP A 136 3.49 -0.17 -14.51
C ASP A 136 3.41 -1.01 -13.24
N ALA A 137 3.23 -0.37 -12.07
CA ALA A 137 3.27 -1.02 -10.77
C ALA A 137 1.95 -1.76 -10.44
N ALA A 138 1.68 -2.86 -11.16
CA ALA A 138 0.49 -3.69 -11.05
C ALA A 138 0.65 -4.94 -10.15
N GLY A 139 1.87 -5.19 -9.62
CA GLY A 139 2.15 -6.36 -8.78
C GLY A 139 2.22 -7.68 -9.54
N ARG A 140 2.43 -7.62 -10.85
CA ARG A 140 2.50 -8.81 -11.71
C ARG A 140 3.72 -9.67 -11.35
N PRO A 141 3.58 -11.00 -11.30
CA PRO A 141 4.70 -11.90 -11.11
C PRO A 141 5.62 -11.93 -12.34
N LYS A 142 6.84 -12.44 -12.17
CA LYS A 142 7.75 -12.70 -13.30
C LYS A 142 7.09 -13.70 -14.26
N ARG A 143 7.17 -13.42 -15.57
CA ARG A 143 6.66 -14.27 -16.65
C ARG A 143 7.56 -14.16 -17.89
N PRO A 144 7.45 -15.05 -18.89
CA PRO A 144 8.21 -14.95 -20.13
C PRO A 144 8.10 -13.55 -20.76
N GLY A 145 9.21 -12.92 -21.07
CA GLY A 145 9.26 -11.57 -21.62
C GLY A 145 9.03 -10.41 -20.64
N HIS A 146 8.64 -10.68 -19.39
CA HIS A 146 8.42 -9.65 -18.38
C HIS A 146 9.10 -9.95 -17.05
N LYS A 147 9.79 -8.95 -16.50
CA LYS A 147 10.29 -9.00 -15.12
C LYS A 147 9.09 -8.88 -14.16
N LYS A 148 9.29 -9.36 -12.92
CA LYS A 148 8.34 -9.06 -11.85
C LYS A 148 8.22 -7.56 -11.65
N ASP A 149 6.99 -7.04 -11.51
CA ASP A 149 6.77 -5.64 -11.19
C ASP A 149 7.43 -5.26 -9.86
N PHE A 150 7.95 -4.04 -9.81
CA PHE A 150 8.62 -3.55 -8.61
C PHE A 150 7.68 -3.45 -7.41
N SER A 151 6.44 -3.11 -7.65
CA SER A 151 5.41 -2.95 -6.62
C SER A 151 4.01 -3.14 -7.19
N ALA A 152 2.98 -2.98 -6.36
CA ALA A 152 1.59 -2.90 -6.75
C ALA A 152 1.01 -1.50 -6.41
N GLY A 153 1.87 -0.48 -6.43
CA GLY A 153 1.50 0.87 -6.00
C GLY A 153 0.40 1.50 -6.85
N ASP A 154 0.46 1.33 -8.15
CA ASP A 154 -0.44 1.98 -9.10
C ASP A 154 -1.81 1.32 -9.14
N VAL A 155 -1.85 -0.01 -9.26
CA VAL A 155 -3.12 -0.73 -9.26
C VAL A 155 -3.87 -0.57 -7.93
N ARG A 156 -3.14 -0.52 -6.80
CA ARG A 156 -3.74 -0.23 -5.49
C ARG A 156 -4.19 1.22 -5.36
N PHE A 157 -3.47 2.15 -5.98
CA PHE A 157 -3.87 3.55 -6.03
C PHE A 157 -5.19 3.71 -6.77
N ALA A 158 -5.32 3.15 -7.96
CA ALA A 158 -6.56 3.16 -8.72
C ALA A 158 -7.72 2.51 -7.94
N ALA A 159 -7.48 1.36 -7.30
CA ALA A 159 -8.47 0.68 -6.46
C ALA A 159 -8.90 1.54 -5.24
N ASN A 160 -7.96 2.22 -4.60
CA ASN A 160 -8.24 3.11 -3.47
C ASN A 160 -9.01 4.38 -3.88
N VAL A 161 -8.80 4.87 -5.11
CA VAL A 161 -9.58 5.97 -5.70
C VAL A 161 -10.97 5.49 -6.11
N GLY A 162 -11.11 4.22 -6.49
CA GLY A 162 -12.34 3.66 -7.06
C GLY A 162 -12.49 3.87 -8.57
N ILE A 163 -11.37 3.89 -9.32
CA ILE A 163 -11.34 4.10 -10.76
C ILE A 163 -10.74 2.90 -11.50
N PRO A 164 -11.06 2.71 -12.80
CA PRO A 164 -10.41 1.75 -13.68
C PRO A 164 -8.89 1.89 -13.70
N PHE A 165 -8.21 0.77 -13.98
CA PHE A 165 -6.76 0.70 -14.10
C PHE A 165 -6.35 -0.06 -15.36
N GLN A 166 -5.28 0.40 -16.01
CA GLN A 166 -4.61 -0.29 -17.10
C GLN A 166 -3.10 -0.25 -16.92
N VAL A 167 -2.41 -1.29 -17.40
CA VAL A 167 -0.96 -1.25 -17.54
C VAL A 167 -0.56 -0.58 -18.86
N PRO A 168 0.69 -0.08 -18.99
CA PRO A 168 1.14 0.60 -20.20
C PRO A 168 0.93 -0.21 -21.48
N GLU A 169 1.14 -1.52 -21.42
CA GLU A 169 0.99 -2.41 -22.57
C GLU A 169 -0.47 -2.46 -23.05
N GLU A 170 -1.44 -2.49 -22.13
CA GLU A 170 -2.86 -2.45 -22.47
C GLU A 170 -3.24 -1.10 -23.08
N PHE A 171 -2.83 -0.01 -22.44
CA PHE A 171 -3.22 1.33 -22.88
C PHE A 171 -2.52 1.75 -24.18
N PHE A 172 -1.20 1.58 -24.28
CA PHE A 172 -0.44 2.07 -25.43
C PHE A 172 -0.34 1.08 -26.58
N LEU A 173 -0.34 -0.22 -26.33
CA LEU A 173 -0.14 -1.23 -27.38
C LEU A 173 -1.42 -2.01 -27.71
N ASN A 174 -2.52 -1.76 -27.00
CA ASN A 174 -3.76 -2.55 -27.09
C ASN A 174 -3.51 -4.05 -26.85
N ASP A 175 -2.49 -4.38 -26.04
CA ASP A 175 -2.22 -5.77 -25.66
C ASP A 175 -3.38 -6.27 -24.78
N PRO A 176 -3.90 -7.49 -25.00
CA PRO A 176 -5.04 -7.98 -24.25
C PRO A 176 -4.82 -7.94 -22.75
N ALA A 177 -5.90 -7.59 -22.04
CA ALA A 177 -5.93 -7.39 -20.60
C ALA A 177 -5.12 -8.46 -19.84
N GLN A 178 -4.07 -8.04 -19.20
CA GLN A 178 -3.22 -8.90 -18.42
C GLN A 178 -3.87 -9.10 -17.06
N ARG A 179 -4.07 -10.36 -16.65
CA ARG A 179 -4.61 -10.65 -15.32
C ARG A 179 -3.59 -10.23 -14.28
N TYR A 180 -3.76 -9.05 -13.71
CA TYR A 180 -3.12 -8.66 -12.47
C TYR A 180 -4.14 -8.82 -11.34
N HIS A 181 -3.73 -9.55 -10.33
CA HIS A 181 -4.53 -9.64 -9.13
C HIS A 181 -4.23 -8.42 -8.26
N VAL A 182 -5.13 -7.44 -8.28
CA VAL A 182 -5.33 -6.65 -7.08
C VAL A 182 -5.79 -7.68 -6.05
N CYS A 183 -4.94 -8.01 -5.08
CA CYS A 183 -5.48 -8.52 -3.83
C CYS A 183 -6.07 -7.28 -3.14
N PRO A 184 -7.36 -6.97 -3.29
CA PRO A 184 -7.98 -6.03 -2.39
C PRO A 184 -7.78 -6.68 -1.04
N GLY A 185 -7.25 -5.93 -0.05
CA GLY A 185 -7.46 -6.32 1.33
C GLY A 185 -8.96 -6.61 1.49
N PRO A 186 -9.36 -7.46 2.41
CA PRO A 186 -10.78 -7.71 2.62
C PRO A 186 -11.48 -6.33 2.72
N PRO A 187 -12.63 -6.15 2.03
CA PRO A 187 -13.36 -4.91 2.06
C PRO A 187 -13.54 -4.44 3.51
N LEU A 188 -13.30 -3.18 3.79
CA LEU A 188 -13.32 -2.65 5.17
C LEU A 188 -14.68 -2.88 5.84
N ASP A 189 -15.77 -2.73 5.10
CA ASP A 189 -17.12 -3.06 5.48
C ASP A 189 -17.24 -4.51 5.96
N ARG A 190 -16.74 -5.46 5.18
CA ARG A 190 -16.71 -6.88 5.54
C ARG A 190 -15.78 -7.17 6.73
N MET A 191 -14.68 -6.44 6.88
CA MET A 191 -13.83 -6.53 8.07
C MET A 191 -14.57 -6.03 9.31
N LEU A 192 -15.31 -4.94 9.19
CA LEU A 192 -16.12 -4.38 10.28
C LEU A 192 -17.28 -5.29 10.64
N GLU A 193 -17.97 -5.89 9.67
CA GLU A 193 -19.01 -6.89 9.91
C GLU A 193 -18.47 -8.13 10.63
N VAL A 194 -17.32 -8.66 10.20
CA VAL A 194 -16.68 -9.81 10.85
C VAL A 194 -16.21 -9.44 12.25
N ALA A 195 -15.68 -8.23 12.47
CA ALA A 195 -15.28 -7.75 13.79
C ALA A 195 -16.49 -7.55 14.72
N ALA A 196 -17.62 -7.09 14.19
CA ALA A 196 -18.86 -6.94 14.94
C ALA A 196 -19.51 -8.30 15.27
N ALA A 197 -19.40 -9.28 14.37
CA ALA A 197 -20.01 -10.60 14.54
C ALA A 197 -19.20 -11.54 15.45
N LYS A 198 -17.88 -11.36 15.56
CA LYS A 198 -17.02 -12.17 16.42
C LYS A 198 -16.65 -11.42 17.69
N ARG A 199 -17.54 -11.44 18.68
CA ARG A 199 -17.09 -11.16 20.04
C ARG A 199 -16.21 -12.32 20.48
N VAL A 200 -14.94 -12.04 20.70
CA VAL A 200 -14.03 -13.00 21.37
C VAL A 200 -14.61 -13.26 22.74
N PRO A 201 -14.95 -14.50 23.09
CA PRO A 201 -15.46 -14.77 24.44
C PRO A 201 -14.39 -14.40 25.46
N PRO A 202 -14.79 -13.86 26.62
CA PRO A 202 -13.86 -13.59 27.72
C PRO A 202 -13.14 -14.90 28.11
N PRO A 203 -11.98 -14.82 28.75
CA PRO A 203 -11.27 -15.99 29.27
C PRO A 203 -12.23 -16.85 30.07
N SER A 204 -12.16 -18.15 29.91
CA SER A 204 -12.88 -19.08 30.77
C SER A 204 -12.22 -19.04 32.15
N GLY A 205 -12.71 -18.26 33.08
CA GLY A 205 -12.10 -17.95 34.36
C GLY A 205 -11.88 -19.11 35.34
N ALA A 206 -11.89 -20.38 34.90
CA ALA A 206 -11.85 -21.53 35.79
C ALA A 206 -10.47 -22.21 35.93
N HIS A 207 -9.52 -22.02 35.02
CA HIS A 207 -8.21 -22.72 35.01
C HIS A 207 -7.09 -21.88 34.39
N PRO A 208 -5.82 -22.06 34.78
CA PRO A 208 -4.70 -21.52 34.01
C PRO A 208 -4.80 -21.95 32.55
N GLU A 209 -4.57 -21.01 31.62
CA GLU A 209 -4.59 -21.26 30.19
C GLU A 209 -3.45 -20.49 29.47
N VAL A 210 -3.13 -20.90 28.25
CA VAL A 210 -2.26 -20.13 27.35
C VAL A 210 -3.11 -19.45 26.29
N VAL A 211 -3.20 -18.15 26.32
CA VAL A 211 -3.89 -17.32 25.32
C VAL A 211 -2.86 -16.80 24.31
N VAL A 212 -2.94 -17.20 23.07
CA VAL A 212 -2.03 -16.77 22.00
C VAL A 212 -2.73 -15.71 21.15
N LEU A 213 -2.31 -14.45 21.28
CA LEU A 213 -2.83 -13.39 20.43
C LEU A 213 -2.24 -13.52 19.02
N VAL A 214 -3.10 -13.50 18.00
CA VAL A 214 -2.70 -13.68 16.59
C VAL A 214 -3.21 -12.50 15.77
N GLY A 215 -2.30 -11.82 15.07
CA GLY A 215 -2.71 -10.70 14.21
C GLY A 215 -1.53 -9.86 13.73
N PRO A 216 -1.74 -9.02 12.69
CA PRO A 216 -0.72 -8.13 12.18
C PRO A 216 -0.30 -7.06 13.21
N PRO A 217 0.83 -6.38 13.01
CA PRO A 217 1.15 -5.17 13.78
C PRO A 217 -0.02 -4.18 13.76
N ALA A 218 -0.21 -3.43 14.85
CA ALA A 218 -1.28 -2.45 15.03
C ALA A 218 -2.73 -2.99 15.00
N SER A 219 -2.94 -4.32 15.11
CA SER A 219 -4.30 -4.92 15.20
C SER A 219 -4.95 -4.85 16.59
N GLY A 220 -4.32 -4.17 17.54
CA GLY A 220 -4.89 -4.00 18.90
C GLY A 220 -4.53 -5.11 19.91
N LYS A 221 -3.63 -6.05 19.57
CA LYS A 221 -3.25 -7.16 20.48
C LYS A 221 -2.75 -6.69 21.83
N SER A 222 -1.81 -5.74 21.85
CA SER A 222 -1.25 -5.20 23.10
C SER A 222 -2.31 -4.42 23.90
N THR A 223 -3.23 -3.73 23.22
CA THR A 223 -4.37 -3.08 23.86
C THR A 223 -5.30 -4.11 24.50
N LEU A 224 -5.56 -5.22 23.79
CA LEU A 224 -6.34 -6.32 24.34
C LEU A 224 -5.63 -7.01 25.51
N ALA A 225 -4.33 -7.28 25.38
CA ALA A 225 -3.53 -7.88 26.45
C ALA A 225 -3.54 -7.02 27.74
N ALA A 226 -3.54 -5.69 27.59
CA ALA A 226 -3.64 -4.75 28.70
C ALA A 226 -5.04 -4.54 29.27
N ASN A 227 -6.06 -5.23 28.74
CA ASN A 227 -7.42 -5.14 29.24
C ASN A 227 -7.57 -5.98 30.52
N HIS A 228 -7.47 -5.31 31.66
CA HIS A 228 -7.53 -5.94 32.99
C HIS A 228 -8.87 -6.58 33.33
N ALA A 229 -9.95 -6.24 32.64
CA ALA A 229 -11.23 -6.93 32.79
C ALA A 229 -11.20 -8.33 32.14
N TRP A 230 -10.37 -8.52 31.12
CA TRP A 230 -10.20 -9.80 30.44
C TRP A 230 -9.02 -10.60 30.98
N PHE A 231 -7.93 -9.91 31.30
CA PHE A 231 -6.67 -10.48 31.75
C PHE A 231 -6.20 -9.78 33.06
N PRO A 232 -6.86 -10.05 34.18
CA PRO A 232 -6.48 -9.46 35.45
C PRO A 232 -5.03 -9.83 35.82
N PRO A 233 -4.18 -8.87 36.24
CA PRO A 233 -2.78 -9.15 36.61
C PRO A 233 -2.62 -10.16 37.76
N ALA A 234 -3.63 -10.29 38.62
CA ALA A 234 -3.61 -11.29 39.68
C ALA A 234 -3.63 -12.73 39.18
N THR A 235 -4.21 -12.98 37.99
CA THR A 235 -4.40 -14.33 37.44
C THR A 235 -3.75 -14.53 36.07
N HIS A 236 -3.23 -13.47 35.46
CA HIS A 236 -2.67 -13.52 34.10
C HIS A 236 -1.31 -12.83 34.05
N THR A 237 -0.36 -13.49 33.43
CA THR A 237 0.97 -12.91 33.08
C THR A 237 1.02 -12.64 31.60
N ILE A 238 1.34 -11.39 31.21
CA ILE A 238 1.55 -11.00 29.81
C ILE A 238 2.99 -11.29 29.43
N VAL A 239 3.19 -12.07 28.37
CA VAL A 239 4.49 -12.40 27.81
C VAL A 239 4.63 -11.72 26.45
N ASN A 240 5.55 -10.75 26.37
CA ASN A 240 5.81 -9.96 25.16
C ASN A 240 7.31 -9.99 24.83
N GLN A 241 7.66 -10.32 23.57
CA GLN A 241 9.05 -10.44 23.16
C GLN A 241 9.76 -9.09 23.07
N ASP A 242 9.04 -8.00 22.80
CA ASP A 242 9.64 -6.65 22.75
C ASP A 242 10.15 -6.23 24.13
N THR A 243 9.47 -6.68 25.18
CA THR A 243 9.90 -6.47 26.58
C THR A 243 10.97 -7.46 27.01
N LEU A 244 10.77 -8.76 26.78
CA LEU A 244 11.64 -9.84 27.24
C LEU A 244 12.85 -10.11 26.32
N LYS A 245 12.89 -9.49 25.14
CA LYS A 245 13.97 -9.47 24.14
C LYS A 245 14.18 -10.78 23.38
N THR A 246 14.00 -11.95 23.98
CA THR A 246 14.21 -13.24 23.32
C THR A 246 13.05 -14.19 23.54
N LYS A 247 12.85 -15.10 22.57
CA LYS A 247 11.84 -16.15 22.66
C LYS A 247 12.05 -17.06 23.86
N ASP A 248 13.30 -17.41 24.16
CA ASP A 248 13.64 -18.30 25.29
C ASP A 248 13.26 -17.67 26.61
N ARG A 249 13.48 -16.35 26.77
CA ARG A 249 13.02 -15.61 27.95
C ARG A 249 11.50 -15.59 28.07
N CYS A 250 10.80 -15.45 26.94
CA CYS A 250 9.35 -15.53 26.90
C CYS A 250 8.85 -16.91 27.34
N ILE A 251 9.43 -17.98 26.82
CA ILE A 251 9.07 -19.37 27.18
C ILE A 251 9.34 -19.62 28.67
N LYS A 252 10.50 -19.16 29.20
CA LYS A 252 10.85 -19.29 30.61
C LYS A 252 9.88 -18.53 31.52
N ALA A 253 9.53 -17.28 31.16
CA ALA A 253 8.57 -16.49 31.91
C ALA A 253 7.17 -17.13 31.91
N ALA A 254 6.72 -17.61 30.75
CA ALA A 254 5.44 -18.30 30.61
C ALA A 254 5.41 -19.60 31.44
N SER A 255 6.48 -20.41 31.40
CA SER A 255 6.58 -21.64 32.21
C SER A 255 6.49 -21.35 33.71
N ALA A 256 7.19 -20.29 34.17
CA ALA A 256 7.15 -19.90 35.58
C ALA A 256 5.76 -19.41 36.02
N ALA A 257 5.06 -18.64 35.17
CA ALA A 257 3.70 -18.18 35.42
C ALA A 257 2.71 -19.34 35.52
N LEU A 258 2.77 -20.31 34.58
CA LEU A 258 1.92 -21.51 34.62
C LEU A 258 2.19 -22.36 35.85
N ALA A 259 3.46 -22.54 36.25
CA ALA A 259 3.82 -23.26 37.48
C ALA A 259 3.31 -22.55 38.74
N ALA A 260 3.16 -21.25 38.72
CA ALA A 260 2.54 -20.45 39.79
C ALA A 260 1.00 -20.42 39.74
N GLY A 261 0.36 -21.19 38.85
CA GLY A 261 -1.08 -21.25 38.69
C GLY A 261 -1.69 -20.04 37.95
N GLN A 262 -0.89 -19.23 37.26
CA GLN A 262 -1.38 -18.10 36.46
C GLN A 262 -1.56 -18.51 35.01
N SER A 263 -2.53 -17.90 34.36
CA SER A 263 -2.68 -17.96 32.90
C SER A 263 -1.63 -17.10 32.21
N VAL A 264 -1.31 -17.40 30.96
CA VAL A 264 -0.33 -16.68 30.15
C VAL A 264 -0.99 -16.08 28.93
N VAL A 265 -0.77 -14.78 28.69
CA VAL A 265 -1.20 -14.08 27.46
C VAL A 265 0.05 -13.78 26.63
N VAL A 266 0.13 -14.39 25.46
CA VAL A 266 1.26 -14.21 24.53
C VAL A 266 0.97 -13.04 23.58
N ASP A 267 1.53 -11.89 23.88
CA ASP A 267 1.40 -10.67 23.05
C ASP A 267 2.53 -10.60 22.03
N ALA A 268 2.28 -11.19 20.87
CA ALA A 268 3.15 -11.16 19.70
C ALA A 268 2.33 -11.34 18.42
N THR A 269 2.93 -11.16 17.25
CA THR A 269 2.21 -11.34 15.97
C THR A 269 1.78 -12.80 15.73
N ASN A 270 2.55 -13.75 16.22
CA ASN A 270 2.33 -15.21 16.13
C ASN A 270 1.88 -15.66 14.72
N LYS A 271 2.48 -15.05 13.67
CA LYS A 271 2.02 -15.08 12.28
C LYS A 271 2.06 -16.45 11.62
N ASN A 272 2.98 -17.30 12.03
CA ASN A 272 3.16 -18.63 11.42
C ASN A 272 2.77 -19.76 12.38
N VAL A 273 2.45 -20.92 11.80
CA VAL A 273 2.01 -22.11 12.54
C VAL A 273 3.09 -22.59 13.52
N ALA A 274 4.36 -22.60 13.10
CA ALA A 274 5.46 -23.07 13.94
C ALA A 274 5.57 -22.27 15.24
N THR A 275 5.48 -20.93 15.16
CA THR A 275 5.51 -20.08 16.37
C THR A 275 4.33 -20.36 17.30
N ARG A 276 3.14 -20.60 16.76
CA ARG A 276 1.96 -20.94 17.57
C ARG A 276 2.07 -22.33 18.22
N LEU A 277 2.65 -23.30 17.48
CA LEU A 277 2.87 -24.64 18.00
C LEU A 277 3.78 -24.67 19.23
N ASP A 278 4.79 -23.81 19.31
CA ASP A 278 5.65 -23.72 20.50
C ASP A 278 4.84 -23.38 21.76
N TRP A 279 3.88 -22.47 21.65
CA TRP A 279 2.99 -22.10 22.76
C TRP A 279 1.98 -23.20 23.10
N VAL A 280 1.44 -23.88 22.08
CA VAL A 280 0.59 -25.05 22.28
C VAL A 280 1.34 -26.17 22.99
N GLN A 281 2.58 -26.47 22.59
CA GLN A 281 3.42 -27.45 23.24
C GLN A 281 3.76 -27.08 24.69
N LEU A 282 3.96 -25.79 24.96
CA LEU A 282 4.13 -25.30 26.33
C LEU A 282 2.88 -25.61 27.19
N ALA A 283 1.71 -25.29 26.67
CA ALA A 283 0.43 -25.54 27.34
C ALA A 283 0.22 -27.05 27.60
N VAL A 284 0.49 -27.89 26.61
CA VAL A 284 0.42 -29.36 26.74
C VAL A 284 1.36 -29.86 27.85
N ARG A 285 2.62 -29.38 27.87
CA ARG A 285 3.58 -29.76 28.95
C ARG A 285 3.13 -29.30 30.34
N ALA A 286 2.44 -28.19 30.41
CA ALA A 286 1.90 -27.67 31.66
C ALA A 286 0.53 -28.27 32.06
N GLY A 287 -0.07 -29.11 31.22
CA GLY A 287 -1.39 -29.70 31.46
C GLY A 287 -2.53 -28.70 31.43
N VAL A 288 -2.38 -27.57 30.67
CA VAL A 288 -3.40 -26.50 30.60
C VAL A 288 -3.91 -26.34 29.16
N PRO A 289 -5.12 -25.81 28.95
CA PRO A 289 -5.63 -25.51 27.62
C PRO A 289 -4.86 -24.36 26.94
N ALA A 290 -4.84 -24.35 25.60
CA ALA A 290 -4.37 -23.25 24.78
C ALA A 290 -5.45 -22.80 23.81
N ARG A 291 -5.59 -21.49 23.60
CA ARG A 291 -6.46 -20.91 22.59
C ARG A 291 -5.81 -19.76 21.85
N ALA A 292 -6.19 -19.57 20.59
CA ALA A 292 -5.79 -18.44 19.79
C ALA A 292 -6.92 -17.38 19.78
N VAL A 293 -6.51 -16.11 19.81
CA VAL A 293 -7.40 -14.95 19.80
C VAL A 293 -6.91 -13.93 18.78
#